data_d2efbdba130995c6edbeb83eaedd753d
#
_entry.id   d2efbdba130995c6edbeb83eaedd753d
#
_cell.length_a   1.000
_cell.length_b   1.000
_cell.length_c   1.000
_cell.angle_alpha   90.00
_cell.angle_beta   90.00
_cell.angle_gamma   90.00
#
_symmetry.space_group_name_H-M   'P 1'
#
loop_
_entity.id
_entity.type
_entity.pdbx_description
1 polymer ?
#
loop_
_entity_poly.entity_id
_entity_poly.type
_entity_poly.pdbx_seq_one_letter_code
_entity_poly.pdbx_strand_id
1 'polypeptide(L)'
;MLAGGNVVAAANDSWESLGLDLDGSVVNLGSILEPDVEQLIAAEPDFVIASANTDADVAMEETLTQAGITVAYFDVANFEDYLNMLSICTQITGRDDLYQKNGLDVQKEVEEMKQRADGSNPTVLFLRAASSNVKAKGSDGNVCGEMLADLGCVN
;
A
#
# COMPACT_ATOMS: atom_id res chain seq x y z
N MET A 1 0.11 -9.83 -5.66
CA MET A 1 -1.32 -9.80 -6.00
C MET A 1 -1.60 -8.85 -7.18
N LEU A 2 -1.81 -7.53 -7.00
CA LEU A 2 -2.10 -6.61 -8.12
C LEU A 2 -0.98 -6.55 -9.17
N ALA A 3 0.26 -6.77 -8.77
CA ALA A 3 1.42 -6.84 -9.66
C ALA A 3 1.78 -8.28 -10.12
N GLY A 4 1.01 -9.30 -9.77
CA GLY A 4 1.20 -10.68 -10.22
C GLY A 4 2.29 -11.49 -9.50
N GLY A 5 2.88 -10.95 -8.43
CA GLY A 5 3.83 -11.68 -7.60
C GLY A 5 3.17 -12.79 -6.78
N ASN A 6 3.94 -13.83 -6.46
CA ASN A 6 3.55 -14.84 -5.50
C ASN A 6 3.90 -14.35 -4.08
N VAL A 7 2.94 -14.38 -3.17
CA VAL A 7 3.13 -13.97 -1.77
C VAL A 7 3.57 -15.19 -0.98
N VAL A 8 4.73 -15.13 -0.33
CA VAL A 8 5.25 -16.23 0.52
C VAL A 8 5.13 -15.93 2.01
N ALA A 9 5.09 -14.67 2.38
CA ALA A 9 4.89 -14.22 3.76
C ALA A 9 4.16 -12.87 3.81
N ALA A 10 3.37 -12.61 4.84
CA ALA A 10 2.65 -11.36 5.04
C ALA A 10 2.38 -11.12 6.54
N ALA A 11 2.19 -9.85 6.93
CA ALA A 11 1.73 -9.50 8.27
C ALA A 11 0.26 -9.89 8.49
N ASN A 12 -0.16 -10.10 9.74
CA ASN A 12 -1.48 -10.64 10.09
C ASN A 12 -2.67 -9.77 9.66
N ASP A 13 -2.47 -8.46 9.52
CA ASP A 13 -3.50 -7.52 9.04
C ASP A 13 -3.94 -7.81 7.60
N SER A 14 -3.11 -8.50 6.82
CA SER A 14 -3.46 -8.99 5.49
C SER A 14 -4.71 -9.89 5.50
N TRP A 15 -4.88 -10.72 6.53
CA TRP A 15 -6.07 -11.55 6.70
C TRP A 15 -7.14 -10.87 7.53
N GLU A 16 -6.75 -10.28 8.68
CA GLU A 16 -7.69 -9.78 9.69
C GLU A 16 -8.36 -8.46 9.30
N SER A 17 -7.61 -7.55 8.69
CA SER A 17 -8.08 -6.19 8.37
C SER A 17 -8.39 -6.01 6.89
N LEU A 18 -7.54 -6.56 6.02
CA LEU A 18 -7.70 -6.43 4.58
C LEU A 18 -8.54 -7.57 3.97
N GLY A 19 -8.77 -8.65 4.71
CA GLY A 19 -9.59 -9.78 4.27
C GLY A 19 -9.06 -10.47 3.01
N LEU A 20 -7.74 -10.50 2.81
CA LEU A 20 -7.12 -11.12 1.65
C LEU A 20 -7.23 -12.64 1.74
N ASP A 21 -7.69 -13.27 0.65
CA ASP A 21 -7.70 -14.72 0.48
C ASP A 21 -6.31 -15.18 0.02
N LEU A 22 -5.39 -15.32 0.98
CA LEU A 22 -4.03 -15.80 0.73
C LEU A 22 -3.98 -17.32 0.88
N ASP A 23 -3.12 -17.95 0.06
CA ASP A 23 -2.89 -19.40 0.13
C ASP A 23 -2.47 -19.82 1.54
N GLY A 24 -2.90 -21.01 1.99
CA GLY A 24 -2.57 -21.52 3.32
C GLY A 24 -1.08 -21.80 3.57
N SER A 25 -0.24 -21.74 2.53
CA SER A 25 1.22 -21.84 2.64
C SER A 25 1.88 -20.50 2.95
N VAL A 26 1.17 -19.37 2.87
CA VAL A 26 1.71 -18.05 3.16
C VAL A 26 2.02 -17.93 4.66
N VAL A 27 3.26 -17.62 4.99
CA VAL A 27 3.72 -17.46 6.38
C VAL A 27 3.13 -16.19 6.99
N ASN A 28 2.48 -16.33 8.14
CA ASN A 28 2.00 -15.17 8.90
C ASN A 28 3.13 -14.65 9.80
N LEU A 29 3.59 -13.42 9.51
CA LEU A 29 4.70 -12.78 10.23
C LEU A 29 4.26 -12.13 11.56
N GLY A 30 2.99 -12.26 11.96
CA GLY A 30 2.48 -11.62 13.16
C GLY A 30 2.12 -10.15 12.95
N SER A 31 2.30 -9.35 14.00
CA SER A 31 1.91 -7.94 14.00
C SER A 31 2.70 -7.09 13.01
N ILE A 32 2.02 -6.22 12.27
CA ILE A 32 2.67 -5.21 11.42
C ILE A 32 3.62 -4.27 12.19
N LEU A 33 3.42 -4.10 13.49
CA LEU A 33 4.28 -3.26 14.33
C LEU A 33 5.52 -4.01 14.86
N GLU A 34 5.54 -5.33 14.77
CA GLU A 34 6.64 -6.18 15.23
C GLU A 34 6.62 -7.49 14.41
N PRO A 35 6.92 -7.42 13.10
CA PRO A 35 6.92 -8.61 12.25
C PRO A 35 8.07 -9.55 12.60
N ASP A 36 7.83 -10.84 12.49
CA ASP A 36 8.85 -11.88 12.74
C ASP A 36 9.83 -11.96 11.56
N VAL A 37 10.96 -11.28 11.71
CA VAL A 37 12.00 -11.21 10.66
C VAL A 37 12.69 -12.58 10.44
N GLU A 38 12.75 -13.44 11.46
CA GLU A 38 13.35 -14.77 11.31
C GLU A 38 12.47 -15.67 10.46
N GLN A 39 11.15 -15.62 10.66
CA GLN A 39 10.19 -16.31 9.79
C GLN A 39 10.15 -15.72 8.39
N LEU A 40 10.32 -14.40 8.24
CA LEU A 40 10.43 -13.77 6.93
C LEU A 40 11.63 -14.31 6.15
N ILE A 41 12.81 -14.37 6.78
CA ILE A 41 14.02 -14.92 6.15
C ILE A 41 13.84 -16.42 5.84
N ALA A 42 13.24 -17.19 6.76
CA ALA A 42 12.99 -18.62 6.57
C ALA A 42 11.98 -18.92 5.44
N ALA A 43 11.13 -17.95 5.07
CA ALA A 43 10.23 -18.06 3.93
C ALA A 43 10.95 -17.90 2.57
N GLU A 44 12.25 -17.60 2.58
CA GLU A 44 13.12 -17.44 1.40
C GLU A 44 12.51 -16.56 0.30
N PRO A 45 12.09 -15.31 0.60
CA PRO A 45 11.53 -14.43 -0.42
C PRO A 45 12.62 -13.96 -1.39
N ASP A 46 12.32 -13.92 -2.68
CA ASP A 46 13.19 -13.29 -3.68
C ASP A 46 13.27 -11.77 -3.48
N PHE A 47 12.19 -11.18 -2.90
CA PHE A 47 12.04 -9.75 -2.78
C PHE A 47 11.05 -9.39 -1.66
N VAL A 48 11.33 -8.33 -0.92
CA VAL A 48 10.45 -7.80 0.13
C VAL A 48 9.93 -6.43 -0.26
N ILE A 49 8.64 -6.20 -0.07
CA ILE A 49 7.98 -4.89 -0.19
C ILE A 49 7.63 -4.43 1.22
N ALA A 50 8.10 -3.26 1.59
CA ALA A 50 7.96 -2.70 2.92
C ALA A 50 7.49 -1.24 2.88
N SER A 51 6.95 -0.75 4.00
CA SER A 51 6.55 0.65 4.15
C SER A 51 7.73 1.50 4.63
N ALA A 52 7.98 2.61 3.95
CA ALA A 52 8.94 3.61 4.42
C ALA A 52 8.46 4.36 5.69
N ASN A 53 7.17 4.27 6.01
CA ASN A 53 6.52 4.96 7.13
C ASN A 53 6.26 4.08 8.35
N THR A 54 6.74 2.83 8.33
CA THR A 54 6.62 1.89 9.44
C THR A 54 7.98 1.67 10.06
N ASP A 55 8.21 2.17 11.28
CA ASP A 55 9.51 2.07 11.97
C ASP A 55 10.01 0.63 12.06
N ALA A 56 9.12 -0.34 12.26
CA ALA A 56 9.46 -1.76 12.32
C ALA A 56 10.00 -2.27 10.96
N ASP A 57 9.40 -1.84 9.85
CA ASP A 57 9.84 -2.22 8.50
C ASP A 57 11.23 -1.66 8.21
N VAL A 58 11.45 -0.38 8.54
CA VAL A 58 12.76 0.27 8.35
C VAL A 58 13.83 -0.37 9.25
N ALA A 59 13.48 -0.77 10.47
CA ALA A 59 14.42 -1.41 11.39
C ALA A 59 14.91 -2.79 10.90
N MET A 60 14.19 -3.47 10.01
CA MET A 60 14.59 -4.77 9.44
C MET A 60 15.63 -4.64 8.31
N GLU A 61 15.89 -3.46 7.76
CA GLU A 61 16.71 -3.26 6.56
C GLU A 61 18.08 -3.90 6.66
N GLU A 62 18.80 -3.66 7.77
CA GLU A 62 20.14 -4.21 7.96
C GLU A 62 20.12 -5.73 8.00
N THR A 63 19.17 -6.33 8.74
CA THR A 63 19.05 -7.77 8.89
C THR A 63 18.72 -8.46 7.56
N LEU A 64 17.78 -7.89 6.78
CA LEU A 64 17.41 -8.43 5.47
C LEU A 64 18.55 -8.27 4.46
N THR A 65 19.26 -7.14 4.48
CA THR A 65 20.43 -6.93 3.64
C THR A 65 21.54 -7.94 3.95
N GLN A 66 21.81 -8.22 5.23
CA GLN A 66 22.80 -9.25 5.65
C GLN A 66 22.37 -10.65 5.22
N ALA A 67 21.07 -10.94 5.18
CA ALA A 67 20.52 -12.17 4.65
C ALA A 67 20.52 -12.24 3.11
N GLY A 68 20.96 -11.18 2.42
CA GLY A 68 20.99 -11.11 0.96
C GLY A 68 19.62 -10.89 0.30
N ILE A 69 18.63 -10.45 1.06
CA ILE A 69 17.27 -10.20 0.59
C ILE A 69 17.14 -8.74 0.14
N THR A 70 16.65 -8.54 -1.07
CA THR A 70 16.38 -7.20 -1.62
C THR A 70 15.05 -6.67 -1.08
N VAL A 71 15.06 -5.43 -0.57
CA VAL A 71 13.87 -4.75 -0.06
C VAL A 71 13.58 -3.49 -0.88
N ALA A 72 12.34 -3.27 -1.24
CA ALA A 72 11.86 -1.98 -1.74
C ALA A 72 10.94 -1.32 -0.72
N TYR A 73 11.25 -0.11 -0.37
CA TYR A 73 10.47 0.73 0.54
C TYR A 73 9.59 1.69 -0.26
N PHE A 74 8.31 1.74 0.09
CA PHE A 74 7.35 2.66 -0.53
C PHE A 74 6.66 3.51 0.53
N ASP A 75 6.46 4.78 0.20
CA ASP A 75 5.54 5.69 0.87
C ASP A 75 4.42 6.01 -0.12
N VAL A 76 3.22 5.53 0.17
CA VAL A 76 2.05 5.71 -0.71
C VAL A 76 1.06 6.63 0.00
N ALA A 77 1.15 7.91 -0.29
CA ALA A 77 0.26 8.94 0.27
C ALA A 77 -0.83 9.38 -0.70
N ASN A 78 -0.62 9.21 -2.00
CA ASN A 78 -1.52 9.64 -3.06
C ASN A 78 -1.59 8.62 -4.21
N PHE A 79 -2.36 8.94 -5.24
CA PHE A 79 -2.55 8.03 -6.38
C PHE A 79 -1.30 7.92 -7.28
N GLU A 80 -0.51 8.97 -7.39
CA GLU A 80 0.74 8.95 -8.16
C GLU A 80 1.77 8.03 -7.51
N ASP A 81 1.89 8.06 -6.18
CA ASP A 81 2.75 7.13 -5.43
C ASP A 81 2.31 5.67 -5.64
N TYR A 82 0.99 5.43 -5.65
CA TYR A 82 0.44 4.10 -5.96
C TYR A 82 0.84 3.63 -7.37
N LEU A 83 0.73 4.49 -8.38
CA LEU A 83 1.12 4.15 -9.75
C LEU A 83 2.62 3.86 -9.84
N ASN A 84 3.45 4.66 -9.16
CA ASN A 84 4.89 4.44 -9.11
C ASN A 84 5.23 3.10 -8.45
N MET A 85 4.66 2.82 -7.28
CA MET A 85 4.84 1.52 -6.60
C MET A 85 4.41 0.36 -7.49
N LEU A 86 3.22 0.44 -8.10
CA LEU A 86 2.70 -0.62 -8.96
C LEU A 86 3.59 -0.83 -10.20
N SER A 87 4.08 0.25 -10.80
CA SER A 87 5.01 0.19 -11.94
C SER A 87 6.28 -0.58 -11.58
N ILE A 88 6.89 -0.26 -10.45
CA ILE A 88 8.10 -0.96 -9.98
C ILE A 88 7.79 -2.43 -9.72
N CYS A 89 6.72 -2.74 -9.01
CA CYS A 89 6.33 -4.11 -8.70
C CYS A 89 6.03 -4.94 -9.96
N THR A 90 5.38 -4.35 -10.96
CA THR A 90 5.09 -5.06 -12.22
C THR A 90 6.31 -5.25 -13.09
N GLN A 91 7.30 -4.35 -13.04
CA GLN A 91 8.60 -4.55 -13.68
C GLN A 91 9.37 -5.71 -13.03
N ILE A 92 9.37 -5.83 -11.70
CA ILE A 92 9.99 -6.95 -10.98
C ILE A 92 9.37 -8.29 -11.39
N THR A 93 8.04 -8.34 -11.53
CA THR A 93 7.31 -9.57 -11.89
C THR A 93 7.22 -9.82 -13.38
N GLY A 94 7.64 -8.86 -14.22
CA GLY A 94 7.52 -8.94 -15.69
C GLY A 94 6.06 -8.89 -16.18
N ARG A 95 5.15 -8.23 -15.43
CA ARG A 95 3.70 -8.20 -15.68
C ARG A 95 3.20 -6.81 -16.06
N ASP A 96 3.69 -6.28 -17.19
CA ASP A 96 3.26 -4.99 -17.73
C ASP A 96 1.73 -4.93 -18.01
N ASP A 97 1.13 -6.09 -18.33
CA ASP A 97 -0.31 -6.23 -18.50
C ASP A 97 -1.09 -5.84 -17.24
N LEU A 98 -0.54 -6.14 -16.05
CA LEU A 98 -1.14 -5.79 -14.77
C LEU A 98 -0.93 -4.31 -14.42
N TYR A 99 0.16 -3.69 -14.84
CA TYR A 99 0.31 -2.24 -14.74
C TYR A 99 -0.74 -1.50 -15.58
N GLN A 100 -0.95 -1.97 -16.82
CA GLN A 100 -2.02 -1.40 -17.65
C GLN A 100 -3.38 -1.53 -16.95
N LYS A 101 -3.75 -2.73 -16.53
CA LYS A 101 -5.07 -3.03 -15.97
C LYS A 101 -5.32 -2.36 -14.60
N ASN A 102 -4.36 -2.48 -13.67
CA ASN A 102 -4.55 -2.07 -12.28
C ASN A 102 -3.99 -0.66 -11.98
N GLY A 103 -3.25 -0.08 -12.92
CA GLY A 103 -2.71 1.28 -12.85
C GLY A 103 -3.39 2.21 -13.84
N LEU A 104 -3.06 2.10 -15.12
CA LEU A 104 -3.47 3.08 -16.12
C LEU A 104 -4.98 3.07 -16.41
N ASP A 105 -5.62 1.91 -16.43
CA ASP A 105 -7.08 1.83 -16.61
C ASP A 105 -7.81 2.44 -15.41
N VAL A 106 -7.32 2.19 -14.18
CA VAL A 106 -7.85 2.81 -12.96
C VAL A 106 -7.61 4.33 -12.96
N GLN A 107 -6.44 4.78 -13.39
CA GLN A 107 -6.14 6.22 -13.54
C GLN A 107 -7.15 6.91 -14.44
N LYS A 108 -7.47 6.29 -15.57
CA LYS A 108 -8.48 6.80 -16.48
C LYS A 108 -9.86 6.92 -15.83
N GLU A 109 -10.28 5.92 -15.07
CA GLU A 109 -11.56 5.95 -14.34
C GLU A 109 -11.58 7.06 -13.27
N VAL A 110 -10.47 7.26 -12.56
CA VAL A 110 -10.31 8.35 -11.58
C VAL A 110 -10.45 9.71 -12.27
N GLU A 111 -9.77 9.93 -13.40
CA GLU A 111 -9.86 11.18 -14.15
C GLU A 111 -11.29 11.42 -14.68
N GLU A 112 -11.97 10.39 -15.16
CA GLU A 112 -13.38 10.48 -15.56
C GLU A 112 -14.29 10.86 -14.39
N MET A 113 -14.02 10.33 -13.17
CA MET A 113 -14.78 10.71 -11.97
C MET A 113 -14.52 12.17 -11.56
N LYS A 114 -13.27 12.63 -11.61
CA LYS A 114 -12.93 14.04 -11.34
C LYS A 114 -13.69 15.00 -12.27
N GLN A 115 -13.83 14.64 -13.56
CA GLN A 115 -14.57 15.44 -14.54
C GLN A 115 -16.09 15.52 -14.26
N ARG A 116 -16.63 14.60 -13.46
CA ARG A 116 -18.05 14.63 -13.06
C ARG A 116 -18.31 15.50 -11.82
N ALA A 117 -17.28 16.01 -11.17
CA ALA A 117 -17.45 16.95 -10.08
C ALA A 117 -18.21 18.17 -10.57
N ASP A 118 -19.26 18.56 -9.86
CA ASP A 118 -20.19 19.63 -10.28
C ASP A 118 -19.68 21.04 -9.96
N GLY A 119 -18.48 21.15 -9.39
CA GLY A 119 -17.86 22.41 -9.00
C GLY A 119 -18.48 23.06 -7.75
N SER A 120 -19.32 22.35 -7.01
CA SER A 120 -19.98 22.89 -5.82
C SER A 120 -19.01 23.10 -4.65
N ASN A 121 -17.81 22.50 -4.70
CA ASN A 121 -16.76 22.59 -3.70
C ASN A 121 -17.29 22.35 -2.25
N PRO A 122 -17.94 21.22 -1.98
CA PRO A 122 -18.54 20.97 -0.68
C PRO A 122 -17.48 20.93 0.42
N THR A 123 -17.83 21.45 1.60
CA THR A 123 -16.98 21.30 2.79
C THR A 123 -17.18 19.91 3.38
N VAL A 124 -16.08 19.17 3.52
CA VAL A 124 -16.06 17.80 4.02
C VAL A 124 -15.15 17.70 5.24
N LEU A 125 -15.64 17.14 6.34
CA LEU A 125 -14.81 16.80 7.48
C LEU A 125 -14.41 15.32 7.40
N PHE A 126 -13.12 15.07 7.11
CA PHE A 126 -12.60 13.72 7.13
C PHE A 126 -12.11 13.33 8.53
N LEU A 127 -12.69 12.26 9.09
CA LEU A 127 -12.33 11.74 10.41
C LEU A 127 -11.79 10.30 10.28
N ARG A 128 -10.61 10.07 10.83
CA ARG A 128 -10.09 8.72 11.06
C ARG A 128 -10.40 8.29 12.48
N ALA A 129 -11.27 7.30 12.62
CA ALA A 129 -11.58 6.68 13.90
C ALA A 129 -10.68 5.46 14.15
N ALA A 130 -10.10 5.37 15.32
CA ALA A 130 -9.38 4.20 15.82
C ALA A 130 -10.00 3.79 17.16
N SER A 131 -9.61 2.63 17.69
CA SER A 131 -10.17 2.07 18.93
C SER A 131 -10.09 3.02 20.14
N SER A 132 -9.10 3.90 20.18
CA SER A 132 -8.83 4.79 21.33
C SER A 132 -8.96 6.28 21.02
N ASN A 133 -9.09 6.67 19.77
CA ASN A 133 -9.18 8.10 19.40
C ASN A 133 -9.84 8.33 18.04
N VAL A 134 -10.27 9.58 17.84
CA VAL A 134 -10.72 10.10 16.53
C VAL A 134 -9.86 11.30 16.19
N LYS A 135 -9.31 11.33 14.98
CA LYS A 135 -8.47 12.43 14.48
C LYS A 135 -9.07 13.01 13.21
N ALA A 136 -9.16 14.34 13.16
CA ALA A 136 -9.41 15.03 11.89
C ALA A 136 -8.16 14.90 11.01
N LYS A 137 -8.37 14.69 9.72
CA LYS A 137 -7.32 14.56 8.70
C LYS A 137 -7.52 15.64 7.65
N GLY A 138 -6.45 16.35 7.32
CA GLY A 138 -6.41 17.29 6.21
C GLY A 138 -6.26 16.61 4.86
N SER A 139 -6.08 17.40 3.82
CA SER A 139 -5.93 16.90 2.46
C SER A 139 -4.56 16.27 2.22
N ASP A 140 -3.53 16.73 2.91
CA ASP A 140 -2.16 16.31 2.63
C ASP A 140 -1.75 15.04 3.38
N GLY A 141 -0.89 14.23 2.76
CA GLY A 141 -0.22 13.11 3.40
C GLY A 141 -1.12 11.93 3.75
N ASN A 142 -2.27 11.81 3.09
CA ASN A 142 -3.12 10.62 3.19
C ASN A 142 -4.07 10.50 1.99
N VAL A 143 -4.25 9.28 1.51
CA VAL A 143 -4.99 8.97 0.29
C VAL A 143 -6.41 9.56 0.26
N CYS A 144 -7.18 9.42 1.37
CA CYS A 144 -8.55 9.91 1.39
C CYS A 144 -8.63 11.45 1.35
N GLY A 145 -7.69 12.14 2.00
CA GLY A 145 -7.60 13.60 1.95
C GLY A 145 -7.28 14.10 0.56
N GLU A 146 -6.31 13.50 -0.11
CA GLU A 146 -5.95 13.78 -1.50
C GLU A 146 -7.14 13.53 -2.45
N MET A 147 -7.87 12.41 -2.29
CA MET A 147 -9.07 12.13 -3.08
C MET A 147 -10.15 13.20 -2.93
N LEU A 148 -10.36 13.73 -1.71
CA LEU A 148 -11.30 14.83 -1.47
C LEU A 148 -10.84 16.12 -2.17
N ALA A 149 -9.55 16.43 -2.12
CA ALA A 149 -8.97 17.58 -2.82
C ALA A 149 -9.11 17.44 -4.35
N ASP A 150 -8.84 16.26 -4.89
CA ASP A 150 -8.99 15.93 -6.30
C ASP A 150 -10.44 16.09 -6.81
N LEU A 151 -11.43 15.84 -5.96
CA LEU A 151 -12.85 16.04 -6.26
C LEU A 151 -13.30 17.50 -6.03
N GLY A 152 -12.38 18.40 -5.67
CA GLY A 152 -12.68 19.80 -5.42
C GLY A 152 -13.35 20.08 -4.09
N CYS A 153 -13.31 19.15 -3.14
CA CYS A 153 -13.84 19.37 -1.80
C CYS A 153 -12.93 20.30 -0.97
N VAL A 154 -13.53 21.06 -0.09
CA VAL A 154 -12.83 21.82 0.96
C VAL A 154 -12.80 20.94 2.23
N ASN A 155 -11.62 20.54 2.65
CA ASN A 155 -11.42 19.67 3.81
C ASN A 155 -10.63 20.39 4.90
#